data_c38b3c834fbbb8b63a4f0fa83ee6850a
#
_entry.id   c38b3c834fbbb8b63a4f0fa83ee6850a
#
_cell.length_a   1.000
_cell.length_b   1.000
_cell.length_c   1.000
_cell.angle_alpha   90.00
_cell.angle_beta   90.00
_cell.angle_gamma   90.00
#
_symmetry.space_group_name_H-M   'P 1'
#
loop_
_entity.id
_entity.type
_entity.pdbx_description
1 polymer ?
#
loop_
_entity_poly.entity_id
_entity_poly.type
_entity_poly.pdbx_seq_one_letter_code
_entity_poly.pdbx_strand_id
1 'polypeptide(L)'
;METVLTFFLMLGIIAVATDRRANGAVPGLAIGLTVVFDVMIGGPVTGGSMNPARSLGPALFAGGAALSHYWVYVVGPVIGAVIAAQLYEAIRGGEEHATGAPNDLYEALTEIRDEDEREAEGQPQATTTR
;
A
#
# COMPACT_ATOMS: atom_id res chain seq x y z
N MET A 1 -14.61 11.69 -11.38
CA MET A 1 -14.61 11.72 -9.90
C MET A 1 -14.21 10.37 -9.32
N GLU A 2 -14.87 9.26 -9.65
CA GLU A 2 -14.55 7.92 -9.11
C GLU A 2 -13.07 7.51 -9.22
N THR A 3 -12.39 7.92 -10.30
CA THR A 3 -10.95 7.71 -10.49
C THR A 3 -10.12 8.40 -9.40
N VAL A 4 -10.46 9.66 -9.08
CA VAL A 4 -9.72 10.45 -8.08
C VAL A 4 -9.96 9.91 -6.67
N LEU A 5 -11.20 9.58 -6.33
CA LEU A 5 -11.53 9.01 -5.03
C LEU A 5 -10.83 7.67 -4.82
N THR A 6 -10.91 6.78 -5.82
CA THR A 6 -10.26 5.48 -5.73
C THR A 6 -8.73 5.59 -5.71
N PHE A 7 -8.18 6.60 -6.38
CA PHE A 7 -6.75 6.89 -6.30
C PHE A 7 -6.33 7.19 -4.85
N PHE A 8 -7.02 8.11 -4.15
CA PHE A 8 -6.68 8.43 -2.76
C PHE A 8 -6.93 7.26 -1.82
N LEU A 9 -8.03 6.55 -2.00
CA LEU A 9 -8.33 5.37 -1.20
C LEU A 9 -7.24 4.29 -1.36
N MET A 10 -6.86 3.98 -2.60
CA MET A 10 -5.87 2.95 -2.88
C MET A 10 -4.48 3.35 -2.40
N LEU A 11 -4.11 4.62 -2.57
CA LEU A 11 -2.85 5.15 -2.06
C LEU A 11 -2.77 5.01 -0.54
N GLY A 12 -3.85 5.37 0.18
CA GLY A 12 -3.95 5.19 1.63
C GLY A 12 -3.86 3.73 2.06
N ILE A 13 -4.56 2.82 1.35
CA ILE A 13 -4.51 1.38 1.64
C ILE A 13 -3.09 0.84 1.47
N ILE A 14 -2.45 1.10 0.33
CA ILE A 14 -1.11 0.58 0.06
C ILE A 14 -0.11 1.15 1.06
N ALA A 15 -0.17 2.44 1.36
CA ALA A 15 0.75 3.08 2.30
C ALA A 15 0.72 2.43 3.68
N VAL A 16 -0.48 2.15 4.24
CA VAL A 16 -0.58 1.53 5.57
C VAL A 16 -0.44 0.01 5.55
N ALA A 17 -0.76 -0.66 4.43
CA ALA A 17 -0.64 -2.11 4.31
C ALA A 17 0.80 -2.57 4.11
N THR A 18 1.65 -1.72 3.52
CA THR A 18 3.06 -2.04 3.27
C THR A 18 4.01 -1.48 4.34
N ASP A 19 3.54 -0.58 5.20
CA ASP A 19 4.35 -0.05 6.30
C ASP A 19 4.37 -1.02 7.49
N ARG A 20 5.55 -1.60 7.76
CA ARG A 20 5.77 -2.49 8.91
C ARG A 20 5.61 -1.78 10.27
N ARG A 21 5.60 -0.44 10.30
CA ARG A 21 5.40 0.37 11.51
C ARG A 21 3.93 0.58 11.82
N ALA A 22 3.03 0.37 10.84
CA ALA A 22 1.59 0.52 11.00
C ALA A 22 1.01 -0.70 11.71
N ASN A 23 0.93 -0.64 13.04
CA ASN A 23 0.44 -1.72 13.89
C ASN A 23 -0.92 -1.40 14.53
N GLY A 24 -1.66 -2.44 14.90
CA GLY A 24 -2.91 -2.32 15.66
C GLY A 24 -4.05 -1.69 14.88
N ALA A 25 -4.70 -0.68 15.45
CA ALA A 25 -5.87 -0.02 14.88
C ALA A 25 -5.55 1.09 13.85
N VAL A 26 -4.28 1.49 13.73
CA VAL A 26 -3.86 2.62 12.87
C VAL A 26 -4.21 2.42 11.40
N PRO A 27 -3.95 1.26 10.78
CA PRO A 27 -4.34 1.02 9.38
C PRO A 27 -5.85 1.15 9.17
N GLY A 28 -6.65 0.54 10.03
CA GLY A 28 -8.11 0.61 9.91
C GLY A 28 -8.67 2.02 10.06
N LEU A 29 -8.11 2.80 11.00
CA LEU A 29 -8.50 4.19 11.19
C LEU A 29 -8.12 5.06 10.00
N ALA A 30 -6.90 4.92 9.47
CA ALA A 30 -6.43 5.68 8.32
C ALA A 30 -7.29 5.40 7.07
N ILE A 31 -7.54 4.13 6.76
CA ILE A 31 -8.40 3.73 5.64
C ILE A 31 -9.83 4.24 5.85
N GLY A 32 -10.40 4.08 7.06
CA GLY A 32 -11.74 4.54 7.38
C GLY A 32 -11.91 6.05 7.22
N LEU A 33 -10.95 6.85 7.68
CA LEU A 33 -10.95 8.31 7.51
C LEU A 33 -10.82 8.71 6.03
N THR A 34 -10.01 8.00 5.25
CA THR A 34 -9.92 8.24 3.80
C THR A 34 -11.27 8.00 3.14
N VAL A 35 -11.95 6.90 3.46
CA VAL A 35 -13.31 6.62 2.94
C VAL A 35 -14.30 7.70 3.32
N VAL A 36 -14.28 8.16 4.58
CA VAL A 36 -15.17 9.26 5.03
C VAL A 36 -14.92 10.52 4.23
N PHE A 37 -13.66 10.90 4.05
CA PHE A 37 -13.28 12.07 3.28
C PHE A 37 -13.71 11.96 1.82
N ASP A 38 -13.45 10.82 1.20
CA ASP A 38 -13.83 10.55 -0.19
C ASP A 38 -15.35 10.59 -0.39
N VAL A 39 -16.12 10.03 0.54
CA VAL A 39 -17.60 10.07 0.48
C VAL A 39 -18.14 11.48 0.71
N MET A 40 -17.53 12.26 1.60
CA MET A 40 -17.94 13.65 1.80
C MET A 40 -17.76 14.52 0.55
N ILE A 41 -16.68 14.30 -0.19
CA ILE A 41 -16.37 15.07 -1.40
C ILE A 41 -17.10 14.50 -2.62
N GLY A 42 -17.03 13.19 -2.81
CA GLY A 42 -17.51 12.50 -4.01
C GLY A 42 -18.98 12.11 -3.94
N GLY A 43 -19.55 11.96 -2.74
CA GLY A 43 -20.93 11.57 -2.54
C GLY A 43 -21.95 12.42 -3.28
N PRO A 44 -21.91 13.76 -3.15
CA PRO A 44 -22.82 14.66 -3.89
C PRO A 44 -22.62 14.65 -5.42
N VAL A 45 -21.45 14.20 -5.92
CA VAL A 45 -21.10 14.28 -7.34
C VAL A 45 -21.39 12.96 -8.07
N THR A 46 -20.90 11.84 -7.53
CA THR A 46 -21.02 10.50 -8.17
C THR A 46 -21.51 9.41 -7.23
N GLY A 47 -21.86 9.75 -6.00
CA GLY A 47 -22.21 8.76 -4.98
C GLY A 47 -21.03 8.18 -4.21
N GLY A 48 -19.77 8.49 -4.61
CA GLY A 48 -18.56 8.08 -3.91
C GLY A 48 -18.48 6.56 -3.74
N SER A 49 -18.59 5.83 -4.84
CA SER A 49 -18.62 4.36 -4.81
C SER A 49 -17.26 3.75 -4.57
N MET A 50 -16.25 4.17 -5.33
CA MET A 50 -14.87 3.67 -5.30
C MET A 50 -14.75 2.14 -5.44
N ASN A 51 -15.86 1.45 -5.72
CA ASN A 51 -15.92 0.00 -5.75
C ASN A 51 -16.99 -0.47 -6.76
N PRO A 52 -16.60 -1.18 -7.84
CA PRO A 52 -17.55 -1.71 -8.82
C PRO A 52 -18.63 -2.61 -8.21
N ALA A 53 -18.26 -3.51 -7.31
CA ALA A 53 -19.20 -4.44 -6.70
C ALA A 53 -20.24 -3.73 -5.84
N ARG A 54 -19.84 -2.68 -5.12
CA ARG A 54 -20.76 -1.84 -4.33
C ARG A 54 -21.79 -1.13 -5.19
N SER A 55 -21.42 -0.69 -6.40
CA SER A 55 -22.34 -0.02 -7.33
C SER A 55 -23.21 -0.98 -8.11
N LEU A 56 -22.81 -2.23 -8.29
CA LEU A 56 -23.53 -3.21 -9.12
C LEU A 56 -24.94 -3.49 -8.57
N GLY A 57 -25.05 -3.74 -7.28
CA GLY A 57 -26.35 -4.02 -6.64
C GLY A 57 -27.38 -2.91 -6.89
N PRO A 58 -27.13 -1.68 -6.45
CA PRO A 58 -28.02 -0.55 -6.73
C PRO A 58 -28.31 -0.34 -8.21
N ALA A 59 -27.33 -0.50 -9.10
CA ALA A 59 -27.50 -0.32 -10.54
C ALA A 59 -28.45 -1.38 -11.14
N LEU A 60 -28.37 -2.63 -10.68
CA LEU A 60 -29.27 -3.71 -11.11
C LEU A 60 -30.73 -3.46 -10.68
N PHE A 61 -30.93 -2.99 -9.45
CA PHE A 61 -32.28 -2.72 -8.93
C PHE A 61 -32.88 -1.45 -9.52
N ALA A 62 -32.08 -0.41 -9.75
CA ALA A 62 -32.56 0.83 -10.38
C ALA A 62 -32.81 0.68 -11.88
N GLY A 63 -32.08 -0.18 -12.55
CA GLY A 63 -32.18 -0.41 -14.00
C GLY A 63 -31.89 0.82 -14.85
N GLY A 64 -32.37 0.81 -16.09
CA GLY A 64 -32.36 1.96 -16.98
C GLY A 64 -31.02 2.69 -17.09
N ALA A 65 -31.04 4.01 -16.84
CA ALA A 65 -29.85 4.86 -16.91
C ALA A 65 -28.75 4.48 -15.91
N ALA A 66 -29.11 3.99 -14.72
CA ALA A 66 -28.13 3.58 -13.71
C ALA A 66 -27.28 2.41 -14.22
N LEU A 67 -27.90 1.44 -14.87
CA LEU A 67 -27.20 0.28 -15.42
C LEU A 67 -26.38 0.66 -16.67
N SER A 68 -26.91 1.53 -17.52
CA SER A 68 -26.17 1.98 -18.72
C SER A 68 -24.91 2.80 -18.39
N HIS A 69 -24.89 3.50 -17.27
CA HIS A 69 -23.72 4.26 -16.78
C HIS A 69 -22.84 3.49 -15.81
N TYR A 70 -23.17 2.25 -15.49
CA TYR A 70 -22.41 1.43 -14.52
C TYR A 70 -20.93 1.27 -14.90
N TRP A 71 -20.60 1.27 -16.18
CA TRP A 71 -19.20 1.17 -16.63
C TRP A 71 -18.27 2.24 -16.04
N VAL A 72 -18.79 3.43 -15.70
CA VAL A 72 -18.02 4.50 -15.05
C VAL A 72 -17.49 4.04 -13.69
N TYR A 73 -18.30 3.25 -12.97
CA TYR A 73 -17.95 2.70 -11.64
C TYR A 73 -17.04 1.47 -11.72
N VAL A 74 -16.79 0.96 -12.92
CA VAL A 74 -15.79 -0.08 -13.17
C VAL A 74 -14.47 0.55 -13.63
N VAL A 75 -14.53 1.32 -14.71
CA VAL A 75 -13.34 1.88 -15.35
C VAL A 75 -12.68 2.95 -14.47
N GLY A 76 -13.47 3.82 -13.86
CA GLY A 76 -12.96 4.89 -13.01
C GLY A 76 -12.10 4.35 -11.84
N PRO A 77 -12.64 3.47 -11.00
CA PRO A 77 -11.89 2.87 -9.90
C PRO A 77 -10.65 2.08 -10.34
N VAL A 78 -10.74 1.31 -11.43
CA VAL A 78 -9.59 0.55 -11.94
C VAL A 78 -8.44 1.48 -12.34
N ILE A 79 -8.74 2.54 -13.09
CA ILE A 79 -7.73 3.53 -13.49
C ILE A 79 -7.13 4.21 -12.24
N GLY A 80 -7.97 4.63 -11.30
CA GLY A 80 -7.51 5.27 -10.06
C GLY A 80 -6.57 4.39 -9.26
N ALA A 81 -6.94 3.10 -9.09
CA ALA A 81 -6.13 2.13 -8.37
C ALA A 81 -4.76 1.87 -9.05
N VAL A 82 -4.75 1.74 -10.38
CA VAL A 82 -3.50 1.53 -11.14
C VAL A 82 -2.57 2.73 -11.01
N ILE A 83 -3.10 3.96 -11.13
CA ILE A 83 -2.28 5.17 -11.00
C ILE A 83 -1.72 5.28 -9.57
N ALA A 84 -2.53 4.98 -8.53
CA ALA A 84 -2.08 5.00 -7.16
C ALA A 84 -0.95 3.99 -6.89
N ALA A 85 -1.09 2.77 -7.41
CA ALA A 85 -0.07 1.74 -7.28
C ALA A 85 1.25 2.14 -7.95
N GLN A 86 1.19 2.66 -9.18
CA GLN A 86 2.37 3.12 -9.91
C GLN A 86 3.07 4.29 -9.20
N LEU A 87 2.29 5.25 -8.71
CA LEU A 87 2.84 6.37 -7.96
C LEU A 87 3.51 5.91 -6.66
N TYR A 88 2.85 5.00 -5.93
CA TYR A 88 3.41 4.46 -4.69
C TYR A 88 4.73 3.74 -4.92
N GLU A 89 4.81 2.87 -5.94
CA GLU A 89 6.05 2.18 -6.31
C GLU A 89 7.14 3.16 -6.75
N ALA A 90 6.79 4.21 -7.49
CA ALA A 90 7.76 5.23 -7.90
C ALA A 90 8.35 6.00 -6.70
N ILE A 91 7.52 6.30 -5.68
CA ILE A 91 7.97 6.97 -4.46
C ILE A 91 8.83 6.01 -3.63
N ARG A 92 8.37 4.77 -3.45
CA ARG A 92 9.08 3.75 -2.66
C ARG A 92 10.40 3.33 -3.28
N GLY A 93 10.43 3.13 -4.61
CA GLY A 93 11.67 2.79 -5.32
C GLY A 93 12.74 3.87 -5.21
N GLY A 94 12.34 5.14 -5.06
CA GLY A 94 13.26 6.24 -4.75
C GLY A 94 13.86 6.14 -3.35
N GLU A 95 13.10 5.64 -2.36
CA GLU A 95 13.59 5.46 -1.00
C GLU A 95 14.52 4.25 -0.85
N GLU A 96 14.25 3.15 -1.54
CA GLU A 96 15.16 1.99 -1.57
C GLU A 96 16.53 2.34 -2.16
N HIS A 97 16.58 3.24 -3.15
CA HIS A 97 17.84 3.75 -3.70
C HIS A 97 18.50 4.80 -2.81
N ALA A 98 17.72 5.55 -2.02
CA ALA A 98 18.24 6.57 -1.12
C ALA A 98 18.69 6.00 0.24
N THR A 99 18.05 4.92 0.67
CA THR A 99 18.39 4.20 1.90
C THR A 99 19.38 3.07 1.64
N GLY A 100 20.19 3.20 0.61
CA GLY A 100 21.30 2.29 0.31
C GLY A 100 22.37 2.24 1.43
N ALA A 101 21.91 2.03 2.67
CA ALA A 101 22.70 1.33 3.67
C ALA A 101 22.65 -0.14 3.25
N PRO A 102 23.76 -0.68 2.77
CA PRO A 102 23.79 -2.01 2.19
C PRO A 102 23.29 -3.00 3.23
N ASN A 103 22.48 -3.98 2.83
CA ASN A 103 22.32 -5.22 3.61
C ASN A 103 23.69 -5.75 4.02
N ASP A 104 24.70 -5.50 3.22
CA ASP A 104 26.12 -5.74 3.45
C ASP A 104 26.64 -5.13 4.78
N LEU A 105 26.12 -3.97 5.19
CA LEU A 105 26.53 -3.37 6.48
C LEU A 105 25.89 -4.11 7.66
N TYR A 106 24.63 -4.50 7.56
CA TYR A 106 23.99 -5.29 8.60
C TYR A 106 24.53 -6.72 8.65
N GLU A 107 24.83 -7.31 7.49
CA GLU A 107 25.51 -8.61 7.40
C GLU A 107 26.92 -8.51 7.98
N ALA A 108 27.69 -7.49 7.63
CA ALA A 108 29.04 -7.26 8.19
C ALA A 108 29.01 -7.01 9.71
N LEU A 109 28.03 -6.26 10.20
CA LEU A 109 27.88 -6.02 11.65
C LEU A 109 27.42 -7.28 12.40
N THR A 110 26.63 -8.14 11.80
CA THR A 110 26.24 -9.43 12.40
C THR A 110 27.41 -10.40 12.38
N GLU A 111 28.22 -10.44 11.34
CA GLU A 111 29.43 -11.26 11.28
C GLU A 111 30.43 -10.86 12.37
N ILE A 112 30.70 -9.56 12.52
CA ILE A 112 31.61 -9.04 13.56
C ILE A 112 31.09 -9.41 14.96
N ARG A 113 29.80 -9.24 15.20
CA ARG A 113 29.20 -9.57 16.50
C ARG A 113 29.31 -11.07 16.81
N ASP A 114 29.06 -11.93 15.81
CA ASP A 114 29.12 -13.39 15.96
C ASP A 114 30.57 -13.87 16.14
N GLU A 115 31.55 -13.14 15.59
CA GLU A 115 32.98 -13.39 15.84
C GLU A 115 33.36 -13.01 17.27
N ASP A 116 32.92 -11.83 17.75
CA ASP A 116 33.17 -11.40 19.15
C ASP A 116 32.55 -12.37 20.16
N GLU A 117 31.32 -12.87 19.89
CA GLU A 117 30.65 -13.84 20.76
C GLU A 117 31.39 -15.20 20.77
N ARG A 118 31.92 -15.65 19.63
CA ARG A 118 32.72 -16.88 19.54
C ARG A 118 34.07 -16.76 20.25
N GLU A 119 34.73 -15.63 20.13
CA GLU A 119 35.98 -15.36 20.87
C GLU A 119 35.74 -15.33 22.38
N ALA A 120 34.61 -14.74 22.81
CA ALA A 120 34.22 -14.72 24.22
C ALA A 120 33.90 -16.10 24.78
N GLU A 121 33.35 -17.02 23.96
CA GLU A 121 33.07 -18.40 24.32
C GLU A 121 34.29 -19.35 24.21
N GLY A 122 35.44 -18.85 23.74
CA GLY A 122 36.69 -19.62 23.65
C GLY A 122 36.69 -20.72 22.58
N GLN A 123 35.85 -20.59 21.53
CA GLN A 123 35.84 -21.52 20.41
C GLN A 123 36.93 -21.14 19.37
N PRO A 124 37.78 -22.10 18.91
CA PRO A 124 38.82 -21.79 17.95
C PRO A 124 38.22 -21.41 16.59
N GLN A 125 38.79 -20.41 15.96
CA GLN A 125 38.42 -19.94 14.62
C GLN A 125 38.39 -21.08 13.61
N ALA A 126 37.29 -21.26 12.89
CA ALA A 126 37.18 -22.15 11.77
C ALA A 126 38.08 -21.61 10.63
N THR A 127 39.25 -22.20 10.48
CA THR A 127 40.23 -21.85 9.40
C THR A 127 39.57 -22.18 8.08
N THR A 128 39.09 -21.15 7.36
CA THR A 128 38.65 -21.28 5.98
C THR A 128 39.87 -21.50 5.09
N THR A 129 40.21 -22.75 4.85
CA THR A 129 41.18 -23.12 3.77
C THR A 129 40.50 -22.92 2.43
N ARG A 130 41.13 -22.05 1.62
CA ARG A 130 40.82 -21.88 0.19
C ARG A 130 41.07 -23.14 -0.60
#